data_47576aaf0415b213a4b1ff730944e1ab
#
_entry.id   47576aaf0415b213a4b1ff730944e1ab
#
_cell.length_a   1.000
_cell.length_b   1.000
_cell.length_c   1.000
_cell.angle_alpha   90.00
_cell.angle_beta   90.00
_cell.angle_gamma   90.00
#
_symmetry.space_group_name_H-M   'P 1'
#
loop_
_entity.id
_entity.type
_entity.pdbx_description
1 polymer ?
#
loop_
_entity_poly.entity_id
_entity_poly.type
_entity_poly.pdbx_seq_one_letter_code
_entity_poly.pdbx_strand_id
1 'polypeptide(L)'
;MKPTLLFTLIGGLLLVSCSAKPPVSAAPEVLTAQQDAAIEKEVTALDKAFPIENREPSQFPAYVELLKQHALAQGIKPATIERGFANIHFIERVVKADKSQPEKRATVTLDSYLKNVLPASRINAGAEKYWENETALNEISKRYGVPPQYIVSLWGLESGFGRSQGKEDVISALATLSFEGRREALFSKQLLAALEIMDKGYIPEDQQLKGSWAGAMGQSQFMPTSYLSYAADGDGDGKMDIWNNKADVFASIANYLATEGWQSALPWGYQVSLPANFDKQLEGVKAEQAKTVAQWEKMGVKLPAFAKLAPDVKAWVVIPDDPKGRTYLVTENFRTIMHWNRSYYFALSVCLMADGVAQKIQ
;
A
#
# COMPACT_ATOMS: atom_id res chain seq x y z
N MET A 1 -39.05 -70.84 -26.82
CA MET A 1 -38.42 -69.63 -27.31
C MET A 1 -38.31 -68.68 -26.17
N LYS A 2 -37.09 -68.38 -25.66
CA LYS A 2 -36.81 -67.56 -24.52
C LYS A 2 -36.60 -66.12 -24.97
N PRO A 3 -37.14 -65.09 -24.27
CA PRO A 3 -36.70 -63.72 -24.48
C PRO A 3 -35.56 -63.37 -23.53
N THR A 4 -34.56 -62.72 -24.06
CA THR A 4 -33.34 -62.25 -23.44
C THR A 4 -33.63 -60.94 -22.69
N LEU A 5 -33.31 -60.88 -21.37
CA LEU A 5 -33.34 -59.65 -20.60
C LEU A 5 -32.10 -58.82 -20.88
N LEU A 6 -32.33 -57.57 -21.25
CA LEU A 6 -31.31 -56.53 -21.41
C LEU A 6 -31.19 -55.74 -20.09
N PHE A 7 -30.06 -55.85 -19.38
CA PHE A 7 -29.74 -55.04 -18.24
C PHE A 7 -29.17 -53.72 -18.67
N THR A 8 -29.87 -52.62 -18.39
CA THR A 8 -29.37 -51.25 -18.53
C THR A 8 -28.69 -50.82 -17.22
N LEU A 9 -27.36 -50.68 -17.26
CA LEU A 9 -26.60 -50.05 -16.18
C LEU A 9 -26.76 -48.52 -16.25
N ILE A 10 -27.39 -47.94 -15.24
CA ILE A 10 -27.39 -46.49 -15.02
C ILE A 10 -26.14 -46.16 -14.22
N GLY A 11 -25.10 -45.64 -14.90
CA GLY A 11 -23.92 -45.08 -14.27
C GLY A 11 -24.21 -43.67 -13.74
N GLY A 12 -24.33 -43.56 -12.43
CA GLY A 12 -24.42 -42.24 -11.76
C GLY A 12 -23.09 -41.50 -11.87
N LEU A 13 -23.08 -40.42 -12.60
CA LEU A 13 -21.96 -39.44 -12.66
C LEU A 13 -22.03 -38.60 -11.38
N LEU A 14 -21.18 -38.89 -10.40
CA LEU A 14 -20.90 -38.01 -9.28
C LEU A 14 -20.07 -36.81 -9.83
N LEU A 15 -20.73 -35.69 -10.05
CA LEU A 15 -20.07 -34.43 -10.28
C LEU A 15 -19.42 -33.96 -8.95
N VAL A 16 -18.14 -34.28 -8.77
CA VAL A 16 -17.30 -33.67 -7.76
C VAL A 16 -17.04 -32.23 -8.24
N SER A 17 -17.81 -31.29 -7.70
CA SER A 17 -17.53 -29.87 -7.86
C SER A 17 -16.25 -29.54 -7.07
N CYS A 18 -15.10 -29.62 -7.74
CA CYS A 18 -13.89 -28.97 -7.26
C CYS A 18 -14.09 -27.46 -7.41
N SER A 19 -14.43 -26.78 -6.33
CA SER A 19 -14.25 -25.33 -6.21
C SER A 19 -12.75 -25.04 -6.27
N ALA A 20 -12.22 -24.84 -7.47
CA ALA A 20 -10.90 -24.26 -7.64
C ALA A 20 -10.95 -22.84 -7.04
N LYS A 21 -10.18 -22.59 -5.99
CA LYS A 21 -9.84 -21.23 -5.60
C LYS A 21 -9.34 -20.51 -6.84
N PRO A 22 -9.77 -19.25 -7.11
CA PRO A 22 -9.16 -18.47 -8.18
C PRO A 22 -7.65 -18.43 -7.90
N PRO A 23 -6.81 -18.47 -8.94
CA PRO A 23 -5.37 -18.36 -8.74
C PRO A 23 -5.11 -17.04 -8.00
N VAL A 24 -4.57 -17.13 -6.79
CA VAL A 24 -3.90 -16.02 -6.14
C VAL A 24 -2.86 -15.59 -7.16
N SER A 25 -2.95 -14.34 -7.64
CA SER A 25 -1.94 -13.76 -8.51
C SER A 25 -0.58 -14.14 -7.94
N ALA A 26 0.31 -14.66 -8.78
CA ALA A 26 1.64 -15.04 -8.36
C ALA A 26 2.21 -13.89 -7.53
N ALA A 27 2.81 -14.23 -6.39
CA ALA A 27 3.50 -13.24 -5.56
C ALA A 27 4.34 -12.35 -6.50
N PRO A 28 4.36 -11.02 -6.30
CA PRO A 28 5.18 -10.15 -7.13
C PRO A 28 6.58 -10.75 -7.12
N GLU A 29 7.14 -10.98 -8.30
CA GLU A 29 8.53 -11.40 -8.42
C GLU A 29 9.34 -10.34 -7.67
N VAL A 30 9.87 -10.74 -6.52
CA VAL A 30 10.92 -9.96 -5.86
C VAL A 30 11.97 -9.77 -6.92
N LEU A 31 12.20 -8.51 -7.35
CA LEU A 31 13.21 -8.18 -8.33
C LEU A 31 14.45 -9.00 -8.00
N THR A 32 14.92 -9.78 -8.94
CA THR A 32 16.11 -10.61 -8.71
C THR A 32 17.27 -9.68 -8.41
N ALA A 33 18.23 -10.13 -7.63
CA ALA A 33 19.46 -9.36 -7.34
C ALA A 33 20.15 -8.84 -8.63
N GLN A 34 19.92 -9.51 -9.78
CA GLN A 34 20.36 -9.07 -11.10
C GLN A 34 19.58 -7.87 -11.64
N GLN A 35 18.27 -7.77 -11.36
CA GLN A 35 17.44 -6.63 -11.75
C GLN A 35 17.74 -5.41 -10.89
N ASP A 36 17.95 -5.60 -9.58
CA ASP A 36 18.41 -4.53 -8.69
C ASP A 36 19.79 -4.03 -9.08
N ALA A 37 20.74 -4.92 -9.42
CA ALA A 37 22.07 -4.55 -9.89
C ALA A 37 22.06 -3.87 -11.28
N ALA A 38 21.11 -4.20 -12.16
CA ALA A 38 20.93 -3.52 -13.44
C ALA A 38 20.40 -2.09 -13.24
N ILE A 39 19.41 -1.91 -12.36
CA ILE A 39 18.87 -0.59 -12.00
C ILE A 39 19.94 0.28 -11.34
N GLU A 40 20.73 -0.29 -10.43
CA GLU A 40 21.84 0.40 -9.75
C GLU A 40 22.94 0.83 -10.74
N LYS A 41 23.24 0.00 -11.74
CA LYS A 41 24.21 0.27 -12.78
C LYS A 41 23.75 1.38 -13.77
N GLU A 42 22.47 1.46 -14.05
CA GLU A 42 21.87 2.48 -14.94
C GLU A 42 21.69 3.83 -14.23
N VAL A 43 21.35 3.84 -12.95
CA VAL A 43 21.37 5.06 -12.11
C VAL A 43 22.78 5.64 -12.07
N THR A 44 23.82 4.80 -11.99
CA THR A 44 25.22 5.24 -12.08
C THR A 44 25.56 5.89 -13.43
N ALA A 45 24.85 5.57 -14.50
CA ALA A 45 25.03 6.21 -15.81
C ALA A 45 24.37 7.60 -15.87
N LEU A 46 23.19 7.76 -15.26
CA LEU A 46 22.52 9.06 -15.09
C LEU A 46 23.35 9.99 -14.21
N ASP A 47 23.87 9.51 -13.08
CA ASP A 47 24.74 10.24 -12.17
C ASP A 47 26.03 10.75 -12.84
N LYS A 48 26.60 9.99 -13.79
CA LYS A 48 27.78 10.41 -14.55
C LYS A 48 27.49 11.50 -15.57
N ALA A 49 26.30 11.46 -16.18
CA ALA A 49 25.90 12.46 -17.18
C ALA A 49 25.45 13.77 -16.51
N PHE A 50 24.83 13.68 -15.33
CA PHE A 50 24.36 14.82 -14.55
C PHE A 50 24.73 14.61 -13.07
N PRO A 51 25.91 15.06 -12.62
CA PRO A 51 26.28 15.02 -11.20
C PRO A 51 25.20 15.70 -10.34
N ILE A 52 24.84 15.08 -9.22
CA ILE A 52 23.81 15.58 -8.30
C ILE A 52 24.17 16.98 -7.77
N GLU A 53 25.44 17.23 -7.59
CA GLU A 53 25.98 18.52 -7.19
C GLU A 53 25.91 19.50 -8.37
N ASN A 54 25.12 20.57 -8.23
CA ASN A 54 24.99 21.66 -9.21
C ASN A 54 24.01 21.45 -10.37
N ARG A 55 22.96 20.67 -10.21
CA ARG A 55 21.88 20.60 -11.22
C ARG A 55 21.07 21.89 -11.22
N GLU A 56 21.09 22.57 -12.35
CA GLU A 56 20.32 23.79 -12.57
C GLU A 56 19.01 23.47 -13.33
N PRO A 57 17.88 24.12 -13.02
CA PRO A 57 16.59 23.86 -13.71
C PRO A 57 16.66 23.97 -15.23
N SER A 58 17.59 24.79 -15.78
CA SER A 58 17.85 24.89 -17.21
C SER A 58 18.34 23.62 -17.87
N GLN A 59 18.87 22.66 -17.09
CA GLN A 59 19.35 21.36 -17.56
C GLN A 59 18.24 20.30 -17.56
N PHE A 60 17.07 20.58 -17.00
CA PHE A 60 15.97 19.64 -16.94
C PHE A 60 15.54 19.07 -18.30
N PRO A 61 15.45 19.85 -19.41
CA PRO A 61 15.14 19.30 -20.72
C PRO A 61 16.15 18.24 -21.20
N ALA A 62 17.43 18.45 -20.96
CA ALA A 62 18.47 17.48 -21.33
C ALA A 62 18.40 16.20 -20.47
N TYR A 63 18.06 16.32 -19.19
CA TYR A 63 17.82 15.18 -18.31
C TYR A 63 16.59 14.37 -18.74
N VAL A 64 15.53 15.05 -19.19
CA VAL A 64 14.32 14.41 -19.74
C VAL A 64 14.67 13.53 -20.94
N GLU A 65 15.57 13.95 -21.81
CA GLU A 65 16.00 13.12 -22.95
C GLU A 65 16.71 11.83 -22.50
N LEU A 66 17.51 11.89 -21.42
CA LEU A 66 18.08 10.69 -20.82
C LEU A 66 17.00 9.77 -20.23
N LEU A 67 15.98 10.32 -19.55
CA LEU A 67 14.87 9.54 -19.04
C LEU A 67 14.07 8.83 -20.16
N LYS A 68 13.87 9.51 -21.30
CA LYS A 68 13.22 8.90 -22.50
C LYS A 68 14.07 7.77 -23.07
N GLN A 69 15.40 7.96 -23.19
CA GLN A 69 16.31 6.91 -23.64
C GLN A 69 16.28 5.71 -22.71
N HIS A 70 16.27 5.97 -21.40
CA HIS A 70 16.15 4.91 -20.39
C HIS A 70 14.82 4.15 -20.52
N ALA A 71 13.70 4.85 -20.65
CA ALA A 71 12.39 4.25 -20.87
C ALA A 71 12.36 3.38 -22.13
N LEU A 72 12.96 3.86 -23.23
CA LEU A 72 13.07 3.09 -24.47
C LEU A 72 13.91 1.81 -24.28
N ALA A 73 15.02 1.92 -23.57
CA ALA A 73 15.89 0.77 -23.26
C ALA A 73 15.19 -0.28 -22.36
N GLN A 74 14.23 0.14 -21.54
CA GLN A 74 13.36 -0.74 -20.74
C GLN A 74 12.18 -1.32 -21.53
N GLY A 75 12.06 -1.03 -22.83
CA GLY A 75 11.06 -1.60 -23.72
C GLY A 75 9.73 -0.84 -23.75
N ILE A 76 9.63 0.34 -23.15
CA ILE A 76 8.46 1.20 -23.29
C ILE A 76 8.34 1.67 -24.76
N LYS A 77 7.13 1.59 -25.32
CA LYS A 77 6.87 1.95 -26.70
C LYS A 77 7.14 3.45 -26.97
N PRO A 78 7.71 3.81 -28.12
CA PRO A 78 7.94 5.21 -28.49
C PRO A 78 6.68 6.08 -28.35
N ALA A 79 5.53 5.60 -28.83
CA ALA A 79 4.26 6.34 -28.73
C ALA A 79 3.85 6.61 -27.26
N THR A 80 4.10 5.68 -26.37
CA THR A 80 3.85 5.87 -24.91
C THR A 80 4.80 6.91 -24.32
N ILE A 81 6.07 6.88 -24.71
CA ILE A 81 7.06 7.87 -24.29
C ILE A 81 6.65 9.26 -24.78
N GLU A 82 6.31 9.43 -26.05
CA GLU A 82 5.83 10.69 -26.61
C GLU A 82 4.62 11.22 -25.85
N ARG A 83 3.63 10.37 -25.58
CA ARG A 83 2.43 10.73 -24.83
C ARG A 83 2.75 11.12 -23.38
N GLY A 84 3.55 10.31 -22.70
CA GLY A 84 3.90 10.53 -21.27
C GLY A 84 4.67 11.82 -21.06
N PHE A 85 5.55 12.17 -21.99
CA PHE A 85 6.39 13.36 -21.91
C PHE A 85 5.82 14.57 -22.69
N ALA A 86 4.63 14.49 -23.29
CA ALA A 86 4.05 15.55 -24.10
C ALA A 86 3.91 16.89 -23.35
N ASN A 87 3.57 16.85 -22.07
CA ASN A 87 3.39 18.04 -21.24
C ASN A 87 4.47 18.17 -20.15
N ILE A 88 5.64 17.57 -20.35
CA ILE A 88 6.70 17.52 -19.36
C ILE A 88 7.19 18.91 -19.00
N HIS A 89 7.27 19.20 -17.71
CA HIS A 89 7.78 20.47 -17.19
C HIS A 89 8.36 20.29 -15.80
N PHE A 90 9.32 21.14 -15.45
CA PHE A 90 9.89 21.19 -14.11
C PHE A 90 8.92 21.84 -13.12
N ILE A 91 8.67 21.19 -11.97
CA ILE A 91 7.71 21.65 -10.97
C ILE A 91 8.43 22.03 -9.68
N GLU A 92 8.83 23.31 -9.58
CA GLU A 92 9.60 23.81 -8.43
C GLU A 92 8.93 23.57 -7.08
N ARG A 93 7.58 23.67 -7.00
CA ARG A 93 6.84 23.41 -5.75
C ARG A 93 6.93 21.95 -5.29
N VAL A 94 7.13 21.00 -6.21
CA VAL A 94 7.34 19.58 -5.88
C VAL A 94 8.68 19.41 -5.17
N VAL A 95 9.72 20.07 -5.65
CA VAL A 95 11.05 20.10 -4.98
C VAL A 95 10.94 20.73 -3.59
N LYS A 96 10.22 21.85 -3.47
CA LYS A 96 9.98 22.51 -2.17
C LYS A 96 9.22 21.61 -1.20
N ALA A 97 8.19 20.90 -1.67
CA ALA A 97 7.42 19.96 -0.86
C ALA A 97 8.28 18.79 -0.37
N ASP A 98 9.14 18.25 -1.23
CA ASP A 98 10.07 17.18 -0.88
C ASP A 98 11.10 17.61 0.17
N LYS A 99 11.73 18.78 -0.01
CA LYS A 99 12.71 19.35 0.92
C LYS A 99 12.09 19.78 2.26
N SER A 100 10.81 20.13 2.27
CA SER A 100 10.10 20.55 3.49
C SER A 100 9.60 19.40 4.33
N GLN A 101 9.73 18.14 3.89
CA GLN A 101 9.38 16.99 4.70
C GLN A 101 10.35 16.86 5.89
N PRO A 102 9.90 17.06 7.13
CA PRO A 102 10.78 16.94 8.28
C PRO A 102 11.19 15.48 8.45
N GLU A 103 12.48 15.21 8.48
CA GLU A 103 13.04 13.87 8.74
C GLU A 103 12.66 13.36 10.14
N LYS A 104 12.46 14.26 11.10
CA LYS A 104 11.93 13.96 12.45
C LYS A 104 11.08 15.13 12.95
N ARG A 105 9.83 14.87 13.26
CA ARG A 105 8.97 15.82 13.97
C ARG A 105 9.19 15.69 15.48
N ALA A 106 10.27 16.24 16.00
CA ALA A 106 10.65 16.13 17.40
C ALA A 106 9.59 16.64 18.42
N THR A 107 8.59 17.38 17.94
CA THR A 107 7.57 18.02 18.80
C THR A 107 6.16 17.45 18.63
N VAL A 108 5.96 16.49 17.70
CA VAL A 108 4.63 15.91 17.45
C VAL A 108 4.52 14.59 18.18
N THR A 109 3.59 14.49 19.12
CA THR A 109 3.24 13.25 19.80
C THR A 109 2.15 12.49 19.04
N LEU A 110 2.01 11.18 19.26
CA LEU A 110 0.93 10.37 18.69
C LEU A 110 -0.44 10.98 18.98
N ASP A 111 -0.69 11.43 20.21
CA ASP A 111 -1.97 12.02 20.59
C ASP A 111 -2.27 13.30 19.82
N SER A 112 -1.29 14.18 19.64
CA SER A 112 -1.45 15.40 18.85
C SER A 112 -1.65 15.10 17.37
N TYR A 113 -0.96 14.09 16.86
CA TYR A 113 -1.12 13.61 15.49
C TYR A 113 -2.53 13.02 15.25
N LEU A 114 -2.97 12.11 16.13
CA LEU A 114 -4.29 11.48 16.04
C LEU A 114 -5.43 12.49 16.13
N LYS A 115 -5.30 13.52 16.98
CA LYS A 115 -6.28 14.61 17.07
C LYS A 115 -6.54 15.28 15.72
N ASN A 116 -5.50 15.41 14.90
CA ASN A 116 -5.58 16.04 13.58
C ASN A 116 -6.02 15.06 12.48
N VAL A 117 -5.45 13.85 12.46
CA VAL A 117 -5.71 12.90 11.36
C VAL A 117 -6.91 12.01 11.60
N LEU A 118 -7.31 11.81 12.85
CA LEU A 118 -8.39 10.89 13.25
C LEU A 118 -9.42 11.56 14.19
N PRO A 119 -10.00 12.71 13.83
CA PRO A 119 -11.11 13.27 14.59
C PRO A 119 -12.32 12.32 14.53
N ALA A 120 -13.21 12.39 15.52
CA ALA A 120 -14.41 11.55 15.57
C ALA A 120 -15.27 11.65 14.30
N SER A 121 -15.29 12.81 13.65
CA SER A 121 -15.98 13.00 12.36
C SER A 121 -15.44 12.11 11.25
N ARG A 122 -14.13 11.82 11.21
CA ARG A 122 -13.56 10.92 10.22
C ARG A 122 -13.97 9.47 10.45
N ILE A 123 -14.03 9.03 11.72
CA ILE A 123 -14.52 7.69 12.09
C ILE A 123 -16.01 7.56 11.70
N ASN A 124 -16.82 8.57 11.99
CA ASN A 124 -18.22 8.58 11.60
C ASN A 124 -18.39 8.51 10.07
N ALA A 125 -17.62 9.33 9.33
CA ALA A 125 -17.61 9.28 7.88
C ALA A 125 -17.16 7.90 7.36
N GLY A 126 -16.20 7.24 8.02
CA GLY A 126 -15.80 5.87 7.69
C GLY A 126 -16.94 4.87 7.82
N ALA A 127 -17.72 4.94 8.89
CA ALA A 127 -18.90 4.09 9.08
C ALA A 127 -20.00 4.39 8.03
N GLU A 128 -20.25 5.66 7.75
CA GLU A 128 -21.18 6.06 6.67
C GLU A 128 -20.73 5.51 5.31
N LYS A 129 -19.45 5.64 4.99
CA LYS A 129 -18.87 5.12 3.75
C LYS A 129 -18.88 3.60 3.67
N TYR A 130 -18.78 2.90 4.78
CA TYR A 130 -19.02 1.47 4.82
C TYR A 130 -20.46 1.14 4.40
N TRP A 131 -21.46 1.75 5.03
CA TRP A 131 -22.86 1.49 4.71
C TRP A 131 -23.24 1.86 3.28
N GLU A 132 -22.68 2.96 2.75
CA GLU A 132 -22.88 3.34 1.34
C GLU A 132 -22.32 2.30 0.34
N ASN A 133 -21.37 1.48 0.74
CA ASN A 133 -20.65 0.53 -0.13
C ASN A 133 -20.62 -0.89 0.46
N GLU A 134 -21.55 -1.21 1.36
CA GLU A 134 -21.55 -2.44 2.16
C GLU A 134 -21.40 -3.71 1.32
N THR A 135 -22.18 -3.84 0.26
CA THR A 135 -22.17 -5.04 -0.60
C THR A 135 -20.77 -5.25 -1.20
N ALA A 136 -20.22 -4.24 -1.87
CA ALA A 136 -18.91 -4.34 -2.51
C ALA A 136 -17.79 -4.59 -1.49
N LEU A 137 -17.82 -3.90 -0.34
CA LEU A 137 -16.83 -4.06 0.73
C LEU A 137 -16.88 -5.47 1.32
N ASN A 138 -18.06 -6.04 1.55
CA ASN A 138 -18.19 -7.37 2.12
C ASN A 138 -17.80 -8.47 1.11
N GLU A 139 -18.10 -8.31 -0.17
CA GLU A 139 -17.65 -9.22 -1.23
C GLU A 139 -16.13 -9.22 -1.34
N ILE A 140 -15.50 -8.06 -1.38
CA ILE A 140 -14.04 -7.90 -1.42
C ILE A 140 -13.41 -8.45 -0.14
N SER A 141 -13.95 -8.11 1.03
CA SER A 141 -13.49 -8.63 2.31
C SER A 141 -13.48 -10.16 2.33
N LYS A 142 -14.56 -10.79 1.86
CA LYS A 142 -14.64 -12.25 1.74
C LYS A 142 -13.63 -12.83 0.75
N ARG A 143 -13.38 -12.15 -0.38
CA ARG A 143 -12.46 -12.58 -1.43
C ARG A 143 -11.00 -12.57 -0.94
N TYR A 144 -10.59 -11.52 -0.25
CA TYR A 144 -9.20 -11.30 0.16
C TYR A 144 -8.92 -11.64 1.63
N GLY A 145 -9.93 -11.90 2.44
CA GLY A 145 -9.77 -12.17 3.87
C GLY A 145 -9.39 -10.95 4.71
N VAL A 146 -9.57 -9.73 4.18
CA VAL A 146 -9.28 -8.48 4.87
C VAL A 146 -10.59 -7.88 5.37
N PRO A 147 -10.77 -7.65 6.69
CA PRO A 147 -12.01 -7.08 7.21
C PRO A 147 -12.27 -5.68 6.65
N PRO A 148 -13.54 -5.34 6.32
CA PRO A 148 -13.89 -4.14 5.55
C PRO A 148 -13.49 -2.83 6.26
N GLN A 149 -13.46 -2.81 7.59
CA GLN A 149 -13.05 -1.63 8.35
C GLN A 149 -11.61 -1.20 8.06
N TYR A 150 -10.69 -2.11 7.73
CA TYR A 150 -9.32 -1.76 7.35
C TYR A 150 -9.24 -1.18 5.94
N ILE A 151 -10.04 -1.71 5.02
CA ILE A 151 -10.17 -1.19 3.64
C ILE A 151 -10.69 0.24 3.68
N VAL A 152 -11.77 0.48 4.43
CA VAL A 152 -12.37 1.81 4.60
C VAL A 152 -11.39 2.77 5.29
N SER A 153 -10.63 2.30 6.27
CA SER A 153 -9.68 3.14 7.01
C SER A 153 -8.53 3.60 6.14
N LEU A 154 -7.94 2.73 5.34
CA LEU A 154 -6.91 3.10 4.38
C LEU A 154 -7.47 4.07 3.34
N TRP A 155 -8.62 3.78 2.73
CA TRP A 155 -9.28 4.68 1.79
C TRP A 155 -9.55 6.07 2.39
N GLY A 156 -10.00 6.12 3.64
CA GLY A 156 -10.26 7.37 4.35
C GLY A 156 -9.01 8.17 4.69
N LEU A 157 -7.93 7.49 5.11
CA LEU A 157 -6.69 8.17 5.50
C LEU A 157 -5.86 8.59 4.28
N GLU A 158 -5.85 7.80 3.20
CA GLU A 158 -5.08 8.11 2.00
C GLU A 158 -5.69 9.24 1.17
N SER A 159 -6.97 9.18 0.88
CA SER A 159 -7.59 10.12 -0.05
C SER A 159 -8.83 10.85 0.49
N GLY A 160 -9.13 10.70 1.79
CA GLY A 160 -10.38 11.23 2.34
C GLY A 160 -11.60 10.65 1.63
N PHE A 161 -11.61 9.34 1.41
CA PHE A 161 -12.65 8.63 0.67
C PHE A 161 -12.78 9.08 -0.80
N GLY A 162 -11.66 9.23 -1.47
CA GLY A 162 -11.56 9.60 -2.89
C GLY A 162 -11.65 11.10 -3.19
N ARG A 163 -11.81 11.97 -2.17
CA ARG A 163 -11.92 13.42 -2.39
C ARG A 163 -10.60 14.10 -2.76
N SER A 164 -9.47 13.50 -2.39
CA SER A 164 -8.13 14.06 -2.56
C SER A 164 -7.21 13.01 -3.21
N GLN A 165 -7.16 13.02 -4.53
CA GLN A 165 -6.35 12.06 -5.31
C GLN A 165 -5.07 12.68 -5.88
N GLY A 166 -4.85 13.98 -5.65
CA GLY A 166 -3.79 14.75 -6.30
C GLY A 166 -4.21 15.33 -7.65
N LYS A 167 -3.48 16.33 -8.11
CA LYS A 167 -3.77 17.07 -9.37
C LYS A 167 -2.52 17.23 -10.23
N GLU A 168 -1.36 16.73 -9.74
CA GLU A 168 -0.12 16.84 -10.46
C GLU A 168 -0.10 15.92 -11.67
N ASP A 169 0.56 16.35 -12.72
CA ASP A 169 1.06 15.44 -13.74
C ASP A 169 2.11 14.50 -13.13
N VAL A 170 1.80 13.22 -13.04
CA VAL A 170 2.66 12.24 -12.36
C VAL A 170 4.01 12.12 -13.06
N ILE A 171 4.05 12.17 -14.39
CA ILE A 171 5.29 12.08 -15.15
C ILE A 171 6.18 13.28 -14.85
N SER A 172 5.63 14.51 -14.90
CA SER A 172 6.38 15.72 -14.58
C SER A 172 6.86 15.76 -13.13
N ALA A 173 6.00 15.34 -12.18
CA ALA A 173 6.36 15.31 -10.76
C ALA A 173 7.51 14.32 -10.49
N LEU A 174 7.41 13.09 -11.02
CA LEU A 174 8.44 12.07 -10.83
C LEU A 174 9.74 12.41 -11.56
N ALA A 175 9.67 12.97 -12.78
CA ALA A 175 10.85 13.46 -13.49
C ALA A 175 11.55 14.61 -12.75
N THR A 176 10.77 15.53 -12.17
CA THR A 176 11.31 16.64 -11.36
C THR A 176 12.02 16.12 -10.11
N LEU A 177 11.41 15.18 -9.38
CA LEU A 177 12.01 14.57 -8.18
C LEU A 177 13.22 13.71 -8.50
N SER A 178 13.20 13.02 -9.63
CA SER A 178 14.36 12.30 -10.14
C SER A 178 15.51 13.25 -10.46
N PHE A 179 15.22 14.34 -11.17
CA PHE A 179 16.20 15.38 -11.52
C PHE A 179 16.78 16.09 -10.29
N GLU A 180 16.00 16.31 -9.25
CA GLU A 180 16.48 16.91 -7.99
C GLU A 180 17.62 16.11 -7.35
N GLY A 181 17.65 14.79 -7.56
CA GLY A 181 18.78 13.90 -7.31
C GLY A 181 18.79 13.23 -5.95
N ARG A 182 18.25 13.83 -4.89
CA ARG A 182 18.30 13.28 -3.52
C ARG A 182 17.77 11.84 -3.41
N ARG A 183 16.77 11.49 -4.21
CA ARG A 183 16.18 10.16 -4.30
C ARG A 183 15.97 9.73 -5.75
N GLU A 184 16.97 9.99 -6.61
CA GLU A 184 16.90 9.77 -8.06
C GLU A 184 16.51 8.34 -8.42
N ALA A 185 17.18 7.34 -7.85
CA ALA A 185 16.89 5.94 -8.10
C ALA A 185 15.45 5.55 -7.77
N LEU A 186 14.90 6.08 -6.67
CA LEU A 186 13.51 5.83 -6.30
C LEU A 186 12.55 6.44 -7.33
N PHE A 187 12.73 7.72 -7.66
CA PHE A 187 11.77 8.43 -8.49
C PHE A 187 11.88 8.08 -9.98
N SER A 188 13.07 7.76 -10.49
CA SER A 188 13.22 7.21 -11.85
C SER A 188 12.56 5.85 -12.00
N LYS A 189 12.68 4.96 -11.01
CA LYS A 189 11.95 3.69 -10.97
C LYS A 189 10.43 3.90 -11.00
N GLN A 190 9.92 4.85 -10.22
CA GLN A 190 8.48 5.16 -10.21
C GLN A 190 8.03 5.76 -11.54
N LEU A 191 8.86 6.59 -12.20
CA LEU A 191 8.59 7.14 -13.50
C LEU A 191 8.46 6.04 -14.57
N LEU A 192 9.40 5.09 -14.60
CA LEU A 192 9.33 3.95 -15.53
C LEU A 192 8.07 3.11 -15.29
N ALA A 193 7.72 2.84 -14.04
CA ALA A 193 6.49 2.14 -13.70
C ALA A 193 5.23 2.92 -14.13
N ALA A 194 5.23 4.25 -14.02
CA ALA A 194 4.13 5.10 -14.51
C ALA A 194 3.99 5.01 -16.05
N LEU A 195 5.09 5.03 -16.77
CA LEU A 195 5.09 4.81 -18.22
C LEU A 195 4.62 3.39 -18.59
N GLU A 196 5.01 2.38 -17.84
CA GLU A 196 4.54 1.00 -18.03
C GLU A 196 3.02 0.87 -17.83
N ILE A 197 2.44 1.55 -16.83
CA ILE A 197 0.99 1.62 -16.63
C ILE A 197 0.29 2.19 -17.87
N MET A 198 0.84 3.25 -18.44
CA MET A 198 0.33 3.86 -19.68
C MET A 198 0.51 2.93 -20.89
N ASP A 199 1.65 2.24 -21.00
CA ASP A 199 2.01 1.35 -22.09
C ASP A 199 1.12 0.09 -22.15
N LYS A 200 0.72 -0.40 -20.98
CA LYS A 200 -0.22 -1.51 -20.83
C LYS A 200 -1.68 -1.12 -21.08
N GLY A 201 -1.97 0.17 -21.29
CA GLY A 201 -3.31 0.66 -21.57
C GLY A 201 -4.22 0.70 -20.33
N TYR A 202 -3.66 0.69 -19.13
CA TYR A 202 -4.45 0.83 -17.89
C TYR A 202 -5.03 2.24 -17.71
N ILE A 203 -4.47 3.21 -18.40
CA ILE A 203 -4.97 4.59 -18.46
C ILE A 203 -5.43 4.85 -19.90
N PRO A 204 -6.68 5.32 -20.10
CA PRO A 204 -7.17 5.72 -21.43
C PRO A 204 -6.21 6.70 -22.12
N GLU A 205 -6.10 6.60 -23.44
CA GLU A 205 -5.12 7.37 -24.21
C GLU A 205 -5.34 8.88 -24.13
N ASP A 206 -6.59 9.31 -23.96
CA ASP A 206 -7.01 10.71 -23.82
C ASP A 206 -6.90 11.24 -22.38
N GLN A 207 -6.53 10.40 -21.42
CA GLN A 207 -6.38 10.79 -20.03
C GLN A 207 -4.92 11.03 -19.64
N GLN A 208 -4.72 12.10 -18.88
CA GLN A 208 -3.46 12.40 -18.21
C GLN A 208 -3.35 11.64 -16.90
N LEU A 209 -2.22 11.04 -16.63
CA LEU A 209 -1.93 10.38 -15.36
C LEU A 209 -1.73 11.41 -14.26
N LYS A 210 -2.72 11.58 -13.39
CA LYS A 210 -2.70 12.54 -12.27
C LYS A 210 -2.54 11.85 -10.93
N GLY A 211 -1.86 12.55 -10.03
CA GLY A 211 -1.62 12.06 -8.67
C GLY A 211 -1.15 13.15 -7.71
N SER A 212 -0.55 12.73 -6.61
CA SER A 212 0.07 13.62 -5.63
C SER A 212 1.37 14.23 -6.17
N TRP A 213 1.90 15.21 -5.45
CA TRP A 213 3.19 15.81 -5.76
C TRP A 213 4.36 14.80 -5.79
N ALA A 214 4.24 13.66 -5.13
CA ALA A 214 5.23 12.59 -5.10
C ALA A 214 4.88 11.39 -5.99
N GLY A 215 3.83 11.49 -6.83
CA GLY A 215 3.44 10.46 -7.78
C GLY A 215 2.50 9.39 -7.24
N ALA A 216 1.93 9.55 -6.04
CA ALA A 216 0.91 8.65 -5.52
C ALA A 216 -0.43 8.88 -6.26
N MET A 217 -1.12 7.80 -6.65
CA MET A 217 -2.21 7.82 -7.62
C MET A 217 -3.53 7.30 -7.07
N GLY A 218 -4.61 7.89 -7.56
CA GLY A 218 -5.97 7.42 -7.34
C GLY A 218 -6.43 7.49 -5.89
N GLN A 219 -7.53 6.83 -5.61
CA GLN A 219 -8.14 6.85 -4.27
C GLN A 219 -7.36 6.02 -3.23
N SER A 220 -6.57 5.03 -3.67
CA SER A 220 -5.68 4.25 -2.83
C SER A 220 -4.30 4.90 -2.60
N GLN A 221 -4.00 6.00 -3.31
CA GLN A 221 -2.69 6.67 -3.28
C GLN A 221 -1.51 5.70 -3.51
N PHE A 222 -1.70 4.76 -4.43
CA PHE A 222 -0.63 3.84 -4.82
C PHE A 222 0.49 4.57 -5.56
N MET A 223 1.71 4.27 -5.20
CA MET A 223 2.85 4.57 -6.06
C MET A 223 2.77 3.74 -7.34
N PRO A 224 3.33 4.19 -8.48
CA PRO A 224 3.26 3.43 -9.74
C PRO A 224 3.68 1.96 -9.62
N THR A 225 4.77 1.66 -8.92
CA THR A 225 5.19 0.26 -8.68
C THR A 225 4.17 -0.52 -7.84
N SER A 226 3.53 0.12 -6.85
CA SER A 226 2.48 -0.52 -6.06
C SER A 226 1.24 -0.80 -6.90
N TYR A 227 0.89 0.09 -7.82
CA TYR A 227 -0.20 -0.14 -8.77
C TYR A 227 0.08 -1.38 -9.62
N LEU A 228 1.25 -1.50 -10.21
CA LEU A 228 1.62 -2.65 -11.04
C LEU A 228 1.60 -3.98 -10.26
N SER A 229 1.93 -3.94 -8.96
CA SER A 229 2.01 -5.13 -8.11
C SER A 229 0.67 -5.52 -7.47
N TYR A 230 -0.18 -4.56 -7.13
CA TYR A 230 -1.32 -4.80 -6.25
C TYR A 230 -2.67 -4.31 -6.76
N ALA A 231 -2.74 -3.50 -7.82
CA ALA A 231 -4.02 -3.10 -8.38
C ALA A 231 -4.82 -4.33 -8.81
N ALA A 232 -6.12 -4.31 -8.54
CA ALA A 232 -7.00 -5.45 -8.77
C ALA A 232 -8.36 -4.98 -9.31
N ASP A 233 -8.91 -5.78 -10.22
CA ASP A 233 -10.25 -5.65 -10.76
C ASP A 233 -11.26 -6.14 -9.71
N GLY A 234 -12.05 -5.23 -9.19
CA GLY A 234 -13.01 -5.51 -8.12
C GLY A 234 -14.35 -6.03 -8.60
N ASP A 235 -14.82 -5.55 -9.74
CA ASP A 235 -16.14 -5.86 -10.30
C ASP A 235 -16.11 -6.78 -11.53
N GLY A 236 -14.92 -7.13 -12.03
CA GLY A 236 -14.73 -8.09 -13.12
C GLY A 236 -14.91 -7.48 -14.52
N ASP A 237 -14.76 -6.16 -14.66
CA ASP A 237 -14.86 -5.48 -15.96
C ASP A 237 -13.57 -5.54 -16.80
N GLY A 238 -12.51 -6.16 -16.27
CA GLY A 238 -11.20 -6.30 -16.90
C GLY A 238 -10.28 -5.11 -16.75
N LYS A 239 -10.64 -4.11 -15.94
CA LYS A 239 -9.86 -2.91 -15.66
C LYS A 239 -9.47 -2.84 -14.18
N MET A 240 -8.53 -1.95 -13.87
CA MET A 240 -8.08 -1.69 -12.50
C MET A 240 -8.10 -0.18 -12.26
N ASP A 241 -9.32 0.41 -12.29
CA ASP A 241 -9.53 1.87 -12.18
C ASP A 241 -9.58 2.31 -10.72
N ILE A 242 -8.40 2.54 -10.12
CA ILE A 242 -8.30 3.05 -8.75
C ILE A 242 -8.69 4.53 -8.61
N TRP A 243 -9.04 5.22 -9.70
CA TRP A 243 -9.43 6.64 -9.69
C TRP A 243 -10.95 6.81 -9.57
N ASN A 244 -11.73 6.04 -10.32
CA ASN A 244 -13.18 6.25 -10.47
C ASN A 244 -14.01 5.05 -10.03
N ASN A 245 -13.47 3.82 -10.04
CA ASN A 245 -14.18 2.60 -9.68
C ASN A 245 -13.90 2.20 -8.22
N LYS A 246 -14.87 2.36 -7.35
CA LYS A 246 -14.71 2.02 -5.92
C LYS A 246 -14.47 0.53 -5.69
N ALA A 247 -15.06 -0.36 -6.50
CA ALA A 247 -14.83 -1.80 -6.36
C ALA A 247 -13.34 -2.13 -6.60
N ASP A 248 -12.70 -1.50 -7.59
CA ASP A 248 -11.28 -1.66 -7.87
C ASP A 248 -10.41 -1.04 -6.78
N VAL A 249 -10.82 0.10 -6.23
CA VAL A 249 -10.15 0.72 -5.08
C VAL A 249 -10.12 -0.24 -3.90
N PHE A 250 -11.27 -0.81 -3.54
CA PHE A 250 -11.39 -1.72 -2.40
C PHE A 250 -10.64 -3.02 -2.65
N ALA A 251 -10.76 -3.59 -3.86
CA ALA A 251 -10.04 -4.78 -4.25
C ALA A 251 -8.52 -4.56 -4.22
N SER A 252 -8.04 -3.43 -4.71
CA SER A 252 -6.62 -3.09 -4.73
C SER A 252 -6.05 -2.92 -3.31
N ILE A 253 -6.77 -2.22 -2.42
CA ILE A 253 -6.37 -2.08 -1.01
C ILE A 253 -6.33 -3.46 -0.32
N ALA A 254 -7.38 -4.27 -0.51
CA ALA A 254 -7.46 -5.60 0.10
C ALA A 254 -6.41 -6.55 -0.47
N ASN A 255 -6.17 -6.52 -1.77
CA ASN A 255 -5.13 -7.32 -2.42
C ASN A 255 -3.73 -6.97 -1.93
N TYR A 256 -3.45 -5.68 -1.73
CA TYR A 256 -2.19 -5.24 -1.11
C TYR A 256 -2.00 -5.92 0.25
N LEU A 257 -2.94 -5.75 1.17
CA LEU A 257 -2.83 -6.30 2.52
C LEU A 257 -2.75 -7.83 2.51
N ALA A 258 -3.56 -8.49 1.69
CA ALA A 258 -3.56 -9.96 1.57
C ALA A 258 -2.23 -10.49 1.04
N THR A 259 -1.66 -9.84 0.02
CA THR A 259 -0.37 -10.21 -0.58
C THR A 259 0.78 -9.98 0.40
N GLU A 260 0.73 -8.90 1.19
CA GLU A 260 1.73 -8.56 2.20
C GLU A 260 1.60 -9.36 3.51
N GLY A 261 0.71 -10.36 3.56
CA GLY A 261 0.66 -11.34 4.64
C GLY A 261 -0.43 -11.11 5.69
N TRP A 262 -1.51 -10.41 5.34
CA TRP A 262 -2.66 -10.23 6.22
C TRP A 262 -3.24 -11.57 6.69
N GLN A 263 -3.47 -11.69 8.00
CA GLN A 263 -4.07 -12.86 8.63
C GLN A 263 -5.48 -12.53 9.15
N SER A 264 -6.51 -13.10 8.52
CA SER A 264 -7.92 -12.72 8.71
C SER A 264 -8.41 -12.77 10.16
N ALA A 265 -7.95 -13.76 10.93
CA ALA A 265 -8.37 -13.98 12.32
C ALA A 265 -7.50 -13.27 13.37
N LEU A 266 -6.43 -12.61 12.94
CA LEU A 266 -5.48 -12.00 13.84
C LEU A 266 -5.83 -10.51 14.03
N PRO A 267 -6.06 -10.01 15.27
CA PRO A 267 -6.18 -8.59 15.52
C PRO A 267 -4.84 -7.88 15.25
N TRP A 268 -4.87 -6.58 14.95
CA TRP A 268 -3.65 -5.81 14.73
C TRP A 268 -2.79 -5.64 15.99
N GLY A 269 -3.41 -5.67 17.15
CA GLY A 269 -2.76 -5.48 18.45
C GLY A 269 -3.67 -4.80 19.48
N TYR A 270 -3.07 -4.42 20.60
CA TYR A 270 -3.76 -3.76 21.71
C TYR A 270 -2.87 -2.72 22.36
N GLN A 271 -3.47 -1.68 22.90
CA GLN A 271 -2.77 -0.80 23.83
C GLN A 271 -2.49 -1.56 25.13
N VAL A 272 -1.26 -1.48 25.62
CA VAL A 272 -0.78 -2.25 26.76
C VAL A 272 -0.09 -1.34 27.78
N SER A 273 0.10 -1.85 29.00
CA SER A 273 0.96 -1.23 30.00
C SER A 273 2.29 -1.99 30.09
N LEU A 274 3.37 -1.25 30.08
CA LEU A 274 4.73 -1.80 30.23
C LEU A 274 5.18 -1.72 31.70
N PRO A 275 6.03 -2.65 32.18
CA PRO A 275 6.65 -2.55 33.49
C PRO A 275 7.58 -1.32 33.56
N ALA A 276 7.78 -0.76 34.75
CA ALA A 276 8.59 0.45 34.93
C ALA A 276 10.06 0.29 34.46
N ASN A 277 10.57 -0.93 34.51
CA ASN A 277 11.92 -1.30 34.11
C ASN A 277 11.98 -1.94 32.71
N PHE A 278 11.01 -1.63 31.82
CA PHE A 278 11.00 -2.17 30.47
C PHE A 278 12.29 -1.81 29.72
N ASP A 279 12.94 -2.82 29.15
CA ASP A 279 14.12 -2.63 28.32
C ASP A 279 13.73 -2.09 26.94
N LYS A 280 14.08 -0.84 26.67
CA LYS A 280 13.77 -0.16 25.40
C LYS A 280 14.44 -0.80 24.18
N GLN A 281 15.47 -1.63 24.34
CA GLN A 281 16.08 -2.36 23.21
C GLN A 281 15.16 -3.44 22.64
N LEU A 282 14.16 -3.85 23.42
CA LEU A 282 13.14 -4.82 22.99
C LEU A 282 12.01 -4.20 22.15
N GLU A 283 11.94 -2.85 22.09
CA GLU A 283 10.97 -2.12 21.28
C GLU A 283 11.31 -2.22 19.80
N GLY A 284 10.29 -2.37 18.97
CA GLY A 284 10.42 -2.36 17.52
C GLY A 284 9.65 -3.47 16.85
N VAL A 285 9.70 -3.49 15.51
CA VAL A 285 8.95 -4.42 14.65
C VAL A 285 9.83 -5.35 13.81
N LYS A 286 11.11 -5.43 14.12
CA LYS A 286 12.03 -6.34 13.42
C LYS A 286 11.79 -7.79 13.85
N ALA A 287 12.12 -8.73 12.98
CA ALA A 287 11.88 -10.16 13.22
C ALA A 287 12.53 -10.66 14.52
N GLU A 288 13.74 -10.21 14.84
CA GLU A 288 14.49 -10.57 16.03
C GLU A 288 13.92 -10.02 17.34
N GLN A 289 13.05 -9.01 17.28
CA GLN A 289 12.36 -8.43 18.43
C GLN A 289 11.05 -9.16 18.77
N ALA A 290 10.63 -10.08 17.93
CA ALA A 290 9.42 -10.86 18.15
C ALA A 290 9.52 -11.75 19.41
N LYS A 291 8.46 -11.74 20.21
CA LYS A 291 8.25 -12.70 21.30
C LYS A 291 6.81 -13.16 21.27
N THR A 292 6.53 -14.31 21.86
CA THR A 292 5.13 -14.72 22.02
C THR A 292 4.41 -13.86 23.05
N VAL A 293 3.09 -13.79 22.94
CA VAL A 293 2.26 -13.08 23.93
C VAL A 293 2.58 -13.56 25.35
N ALA A 294 2.67 -14.88 25.58
CA ALA A 294 3.02 -15.44 26.89
C ALA A 294 4.41 -14.98 27.38
N GLN A 295 5.38 -14.83 26.48
CA GLN A 295 6.70 -14.31 26.85
C GLN A 295 6.63 -12.83 27.25
N TRP A 296 5.87 -12.00 26.53
CA TRP A 296 5.65 -10.61 26.88
C TRP A 296 4.94 -10.44 28.23
N GLU A 297 3.89 -11.23 28.49
CA GLU A 297 3.19 -11.23 29.78
C GLU A 297 4.12 -11.64 30.94
N LYS A 298 4.96 -12.68 30.74
CA LYS A 298 5.98 -13.06 31.73
C LYS A 298 7.00 -11.97 32.00
N MET A 299 7.25 -11.11 31.03
CA MET A 299 8.12 -9.93 31.17
C MET A 299 7.40 -8.72 31.78
N GLY A 300 6.13 -8.85 32.18
CA GLY A 300 5.35 -7.83 32.85
C GLY A 300 4.55 -6.91 31.92
N VAL A 301 4.47 -7.20 30.63
CA VAL A 301 3.55 -6.50 29.71
C VAL A 301 2.11 -6.91 30.05
N LYS A 302 1.24 -5.91 30.30
CA LYS A 302 -0.15 -6.16 30.68
C LYS A 302 -1.09 -5.81 29.54
N LEU A 303 -1.77 -6.84 29.01
CA LEU A 303 -2.84 -6.69 28.04
C LEU A 303 -4.15 -6.26 28.73
N PRO A 304 -5.06 -5.58 28.00
CA PRO A 304 -6.40 -5.32 28.50
C PRO A 304 -7.19 -6.65 28.64
N ALA A 305 -8.12 -6.70 29.59
CA ALA A 305 -8.87 -7.92 29.89
C ALA A 305 -9.71 -8.46 28.70
N PHE A 306 -10.04 -7.60 27.76
CA PHE A 306 -10.79 -7.97 26.55
C PHE A 306 -9.89 -8.45 25.39
N ALA A 307 -8.57 -8.44 25.58
CA ALA A 307 -7.64 -8.86 24.51
C ALA A 307 -7.86 -10.34 24.15
N LYS A 308 -7.94 -10.60 22.85
CA LYS A 308 -8.13 -11.94 22.29
C LYS A 308 -6.89 -12.32 21.48
N LEU A 309 -5.80 -12.62 22.16
CA LEU A 309 -4.57 -13.15 21.57
C LEU A 309 -4.22 -14.48 22.22
N ALA A 310 -3.95 -15.48 21.39
CA ALA A 310 -3.46 -16.75 21.89
C ALA A 310 -2.02 -16.59 22.43
N PRO A 311 -1.64 -17.37 23.48
CA PRO A 311 -0.34 -17.20 24.15
C PRO A 311 0.88 -17.41 23.26
N ASP A 312 0.75 -18.18 22.18
CA ASP A 312 1.79 -18.54 21.22
C ASP A 312 1.91 -17.55 20.04
N VAL A 313 0.98 -16.62 19.92
CA VAL A 313 1.03 -15.58 18.87
C VAL A 313 2.29 -14.75 19.03
N LYS A 314 3.04 -14.58 17.95
CA LYS A 314 4.17 -13.65 17.88
C LYS A 314 3.67 -12.20 17.87
N ALA A 315 4.26 -11.39 18.72
CA ALA A 315 3.92 -9.99 18.87
C ALA A 315 5.15 -9.13 19.15
N TRP A 316 5.01 -7.84 19.00
CA TRP A 316 6.06 -6.83 19.15
C TRP A 316 5.57 -5.70 20.04
N VAL A 317 6.46 -5.12 20.83
CA VAL A 317 6.16 -3.90 21.59
C VAL A 317 6.53 -2.69 20.75
N VAL A 318 5.59 -1.75 20.62
CA VAL A 318 5.75 -0.47 19.91
C VAL A 318 5.55 0.68 20.88
N ILE A 319 6.52 1.58 20.94
CA ILE A 319 6.54 2.80 21.76
C ILE A 319 6.66 4.00 20.80
N PRO A 320 5.53 4.57 20.33
CA PRO A 320 5.58 5.62 19.29
C PRO A 320 6.31 6.89 19.74
N ASP A 321 6.19 7.23 21.03
CA ASP A 321 6.73 8.46 21.60
C ASP A 321 7.66 8.18 22.79
N ASP A 322 7.33 8.71 23.93
CA ASP A 322 7.98 8.45 25.23
C ASP A 322 7.29 7.27 25.92
N PRO A 323 8.01 6.48 26.76
CA PRO A 323 7.39 5.41 27.55
C PRO A 323 6.24 5.85 28.46
N LYS A 324 6.09 7.13 28.72
CA LYS A 324 4.94 7.72 29.45
C LYS A 324 3.71 7.92 28.55
N GLY A 325 3.86 7.82 27.24
CA GLY A 325 2.78 7.87 26.28
C GLY A 325 2.09 6.52 26.11
N ARG A 326 1.33 6.40 25.00
CA ARG A 326 0.67 5.14 24.67
C ARG A 326 1.70 4.10 24.20
N THR A 327 1.55 2.88 24.68
CA THR A 327 2.35 1.73 24.25
C THR A 327 1.45 0.61 23.75
N TYR A 328 1.94 -0.18 22.81
CA TYR A 328 1.14 -1.18 22.13
C TYR A 328 1.88 -2.51 22.03
N LEU A 329 1.14 -3.60 22.15
CA LEU A 329 1.57 -4.92 21.73
C LEU A 329 0.89 -5.20 20.39
N VAL A 330 1.68 -5.30 19.32
CA VAL A 330 1.19 -5.41 17.94
C VAL A 330 1.52 -6.76 17.35
N THR A 331 0.73 -7.19 16.37
CA THR A 331 0.86 -8.47 15.69
C THR A 331 1.42 -8.32 14.28
N GLU A 332 1.50 -9.42 13.54
CA GLU A 332 1.92 -9.41 12.14
C GLU A 332 1.02 -8.52 11.26
N ASN A 333 -0.28 -8.41 11.54
CA ASN A 333 -1.17 -7.53 10.79
C ASN A 333 -0.80 -6.04 10.90
N PHE A 334 -0.29 -5.60 12.05
CA PHE A 334 0.26 -4.25 12.17
C PHE A 334 1.50 -4.08 11.28
N ARG A 335 2.39 -5.08 11.22
CA ARG A 335 3.57 -5.07 10.35
C ARG A 335 3.16 -5.04 8.87
N THR A 336 2.12 -5.76 8.49
CA THR A 336 1.53 -5.70 7.15
C THR A 336 1.09 -4.27 6.79
N ILE A 337 0.44 -3.55 7.72
CA ILE A 337 0.09 -2.14 7.50
C ILE A 337 1.36 -1.28 7.40
N MET A 338 2.41 -1.60 8.14
CA MET A 338 3.69 -0.89 8.04
C MET A 338 4.42 -1.10 6.70
N HIS A 339 4.10 -2.15 5.93
CA HIS A 339 4.58 -2.28 4.56
C HIS A 339 3.98 -1.20 3.65
N TRP A 340 2.73 -0.80 3.90
CA TRP A 340 2.11 0.32 3.20
C TRP A 340 2.80 1.66 3.50
N ASN A 341 3.03 1.93 4.76
CA ASN A 341 3.74 3.14 5.20
C ASN A 341 4.52 2.86 6.51
N ARG A 342 5.83 3.01 6.48
CA ARG A 342 6.75 2.68 7.58
C ARG A 342 6.71 3.67 8.75
N SER A 343 5.57 4.30 8.99
CA SER A 343 5.34 5.21 10.12
C SER A 343 4.46 4.54 11.17
N TYR A 344 4.91 4.43 12.40
CA TYR A 344 4.08 3.99 13.54
C TYR A 344 2.82 4.84 13.68
N TYR A 345 2.94 6.15 13.47
CA TYR A 345 1.81 7.07 13.57
C TYR A 345 0.75 6.79 12.52
N PHE A 346 1.16 6.56 11.28
CA PHE A 346 0.25 6.19 10.21
C PHE A 346 -0.40 4.83 10.46
N ALA A 347 0.41 3.80 10.75
CA ALA A 347 -0.11 2.45 10.98
C ALA A 347 -1.08 2.39 12.17
N LEU A 348 -0.76 3.07 13.27
CA LEU A 348 -1.68 3.21 14.41
C LEU A 348 -2.95 3.98 14.05
N SER A 349 -2.87 5.00 13.18
CA SER A 349 -4.07 5.70 12.71
C SER A 349 -5.01 4.78 11.93
N VAL A 350 -4.46 3.93 11.05
CA VAL A 350 -5.24 2.93 10.32
C VAL A 350 -5.92 1.96 11.29
N CYS A 351 -5.16 1.41 12.22
CA CYS A 351 -5.65 0.44 13.20
C CYS A 351 -6.75 1.03 14.11
N LEU A 352 -6.50 2.21 14.68
CA LEU A 352 -7.45 2.86 15.58
C LEU A 352 -8.70 3.35 14.84
N MET A 353 -8.56 3.78 13.59
CA MET A 353 -9.71 4.08 12.75
C MET A 353 -10.53 2.82 12.46
N ALA A 354 -9.86 1.72 12.14
CA ALA A 354 -10.53 0.44 11.89
C ALA A 354 -11.33 -0.04 13.11
N ASP A 355 -10.75 0.06 14.31
CA ASP A 355 -11.45 -0.24 15.57
C ASP A 355 -12.68 0.66 15.77
N GLY A 356 -12.53 1.97 15.54
CA GLY A 356 -13.62 2.93 15.68
C GLY A 356 -14.75 2.73 14.65
N VAL A 357 -14.40 2.37 13.41
CA VAL A 357 -15.39 2.01 12.37
C VAL A 357 -16.09 0.70 12.73
N ALA A 358 -15.33 -0.34 13.15
CA ALA A 358 -15.89 -1.63 13.53
C ALA A 358 -16.97 -1.51 14.63
N GLN A 359 -16.75 -0.64 15.63
CA GLN A 359 -17.72 -0.39 16.70
C GLN A 359 -19.04 0.23 16.22
N LYS A 360 -19.06 0.83 15.02
CA LYS A 360 -20.22 1.54 14.46
C LYS A 360 -20.96 0.76 13.38
N ILE A 361 -20.37 -0.29 12.86
CA ILE A 361 -20.92 -1.13 11.80
C ILE A 361 -21.37 -2.52 12.29
N GLN A 362 -21.21 -2.77 13.59
CA GLN A 362 -21.67 -4.01 14.26
C GLN A 362 -23.15 -3.95 14.61
#